data_43dc486968d0aababeea5be7161b5e12
#
_entry.id   43dc486968d0aababeea5be7161b5e12
#
_cell.length_a   1.000
_cell.length_b   1.000
_cell.length_c   1.000
_cell.angle_alpha   90.00
_cell.angle_beta   90.00
_cell.angle_gamma   90.00
#
_symmetry.space_group_name_H-M   'P 1'
#
loop_
_entity.id
_entity.type
_entity.pdbx_description
1 polymer ?
#
loop_
_entity_poly.entity_id
_entity_poly.type
_entity_poly.pdbx_seq_one_letter_code
_entity_poly.pdbx_strand_id
1 'polypeptide(L)'
;MTFHHSSPRPRWRPMAFAGVAVSALLALTACGGGSDPLAENNDAASGGSSDTVTVGSADFPESQIIAELYAGVLRDAGVTVETKPGIGAREAYVGAVKDGSVDVVPDYSGNLLLFADKDAQAASAEEIAKALPGALESQGLSVLDASKAEDKDALVVTQATAEKYGLKSAEDLSSVCGELVMAGPPEFQERAYGVSGLKEKYDCSFKSFQP
;
A
#
# COMPACT_ATOMS: atom_id res chain seq x y z
N MET A 1 35.88 -25.82 31.35
CA MET A 1 36.99 -25.15 30.62
C MET A 1 36.47 -23.79 30.17
N THR A 2 36.81 -22.76 30.91
CA THR A 2 36.37 -21.37 30.73
C THR A 2 37.51 -20.61 30.07
N PHE A 3 37.25 -20.05 28.87
CA PHE A 3 38.20 -19.12 28.23
C PHE A 3 37.68 -17.71 28.33
N HIS A 4 38.36 -16.91 29.19
CA HIS A 4 38.23 -15.45 29.21
C HIS A 4 39.10 -14.86 28.10
N HIS A 5 38.50 -14.00 27.27
CA HIS A 5 39.23 -13.12 26.36
C HIS A 5 39.00 -11.68 26.75
N SER A 6 40.05 -11.07 27.27
CA SER A 6 40.15 -9.66 27.62
C SER A 6 40.71 -8.88 26.42
N SER A 7 39.97 -7.90 25.92
CA SER A 7 40.45 -6.96 24.90
C SER A 7 40.93 -5.65 25.56
N PRO A 8 42.07 -5.08 25.13
CA PRO A 8 42.59 -3.82 25.69
C PRO A 8 41.91 -2.58 25.03
N ARG A 9 41.58 -1.60 25.87
CA ARG A 9 41.07 -0.26 25.48
C ARG A 9 42.24 0.65 25.04
N PRO A 10 42.10 1.41 23.92
CA PRO A 10 43.09 2.45 23.59
C PRO A 10 42.82 3.72 24.41
N ARG A 11 43.93 4.19 25.02
CA ARG A 11 43.99 5.47 25.76
C ARG A 11 44.18 6.61 24.76
N TRP A 12 43.23 7.52 24.68
CA TRP A 12 43.41 8.80 23.99
C TRP A 12 44.09 9.83 24.85
N ARG A 13 45.17 10.41 24.34
CA ARG A 13 45.92 11.53 24.91
C ARG A 13 45.39 12.83 24.26
N PRO A 14 45.16 13.91 25.03
CA PRO A 14 44.82 15.20 24.44
C PRO A 14 46.09 15.90 23.97
N MET A 15 46.12 16.34 22.71
CA MET A 15 47.09 17.32 22.23
C MET A 15 46.39 18.70 22.17
N ALA A 16 46.90 19.58 23.03
CA ALA A 16 46.64 21.01 22.94
C ALA A 16 47.55 21.61 21.87
N PHE A 17 46.98 22.40 20.97
CA PHE A 17 47.74 23.37 20.17
C PHE A 17 47.12 24.75 20.34
N ALA A 18 47.98 25.62 20.82
CA ALA A 18 47.76 27.05 20.97
C ALA A 18 48.19 27.81 19.70
N GLY A 19 47.43 28.83 19.37
CA GLY A 19 47.97 30.08 18.82
C GLY A 19 48.08 30.15 17.29
N VAL A 20 47.38 31.07 16.66
CA VAL A 20 47.90 32.35 16.17
C VAL A 20 46.77 33.13 15.48
N ALA A 21 46.47 34.31 15.98
CA ALA A 21 45.65 35.32 15.35
C ALA A 21 46.43 35.99 14.21
N VAL A 22 45.84 36.03 13.03
CA VAL A 22 46.27 37.02 11.99
C VAL A 22 45.01 37.66 11.41
N SER A 23 44.90 38.95 11.76
CA SER A 23 43.95 39.90 11.16
C SER A 23 44.40 40.29 9.78
N ALA A 24 43.53 40.14 8.78
CA ALA A 24 43.68 40.82 7.51
C ALA A 24 42.34 41.38 7.05
N LEU A 25 42.19 42.67 7.21
CA LEU A 25 41.20 43.53 6.57
C LEU A 25 41.52 43.60 5.07
N LEU A 26 40.58 43.33 4.22
CA LEU A 26 40.55 43.87 2.84
C LEU A 26 39.12 43.96 2.29
N ALA A 27 38.75 45.24 2.22
CA ALA A 27 38.02 45.88 1.12
C ALA A 27 36.63 45.34 0.69
N LEU A 28 35.66 46.22 0.96
CA LEU A 28 34.35 46.33 0.31
C LEU A 28 34.49 46.49 -1.19
N THR A 29 33.76 45.66 -1.96
CA THR A 29 33.19 46.10 -3.20
C THR A 29 31.67 45.95 -3.11
N ALA A 30 31.02 47.07 -2.89
CA ALA A 30 29.59 47.21 -3.05
C ALA A 30 29.27 47.15 -4.55
N CYS A 31 28.39 46.20 -4.92
CA CYS A 31 27.60 46.31 -6.15
C CYS A 31 26.15 45.99 -5.78
N GLY A 32 25.30 46.97 -5.98
CA GLY A 32 23.95 47.04 -5.46
C GLY A 32 22.99 46.06 -6.11
N GLY A 33 22.14 45.59 -5.31
CA GLY A 33 20.89 44.90 -5.58
C GLY A 33 20.12 44.88 -4.30
N GLY A 34 19.22 45.86 -4.14
CA GLY A 34 18.43 45.97 -2.92
C GLY A 34 17.49 44.76 -2.76
N SER A 35 17.83 43.88 -1.84
CA SER A 35 16.89 42.95 -1.26
C SER A 35 16.58 43.46 0.14
N ASP A 36 15.36 43.89 0.36
CA ASP A 36 14.87 44.27 1.67
C ASP A 36 14.85 43.04 2.56
N PRO A 37 15.65 42.99 3.65
CA PRO A 37 15.68 41.82 4.55
C PRO A 37 14.40 41.65 5.37
N LEU A 38 13.39 42.52 5.17
CA LEU A 38 12.07 42.46 5.80
C LEU A 38 10.94 42.27 4.78
N ALA A 39 11.27 42.08 3.49
CA ALA A 39 10.28 41.54 2.57
C ALA A 39 9.94 40.13 3.07
N GLU A 40 8.76 39.93 3.60
CA GLU A 40 8.16 38.61 3.79
C GLU A 40 8.25 37.90 2.45
N ASN A 41 9.22 37.00 2.33
CA ASN A 41 9.21 35.99 1.30
C ASN A 41 7.98 35.13 1.57
N ASN A 42 6.86 35.53 1.00
CA ASN A 42 5.76 34.63 0.70
C ASN A 42 6.13 33.70 -0.48
N ASP A 43 7.38 33.30 -0.54
CA ASP A 43 7.72 32.00 -1.09
C ASP A 43 7.24 30.98 -0.06
N ALA A 44 5.90 30.81 -0.01
CA ALA A 44 5.33 29.56 0.43
C ALA A 44 6.21 28.50 -0.19
N ALA A 45 6.83 27.71 0.68
CA ALA A 45 7.58 26.54 0.28
C ALA A 45 6.76 25.81 -0.77
N SER A 46 7.04 26.12 -2.04
CA SER A 46 6.79 25.21 -3.13
C SER A 46 7.69 24.04 -2.78
N GLY A 47 7.22 23.20 -1.89
CA GLY A 47 7.67 21.84 -1.80
C GLY A 47 7.60 21.37 -3.23
N GLY A 48 8.76 21.17 -3.86
CA GLY A 48 8.84 20.66 -5.21
C GLY A 48 8.04 19.38 -5.22
N SER A 49 6.77 19.44 -5.62
CA SER A 49 6.09 18.31 -6.15
C SER A 49 6.97 17.92 -7.34
N SER A 50 7.70 16.83 -7.21
CA SER A 50 8.21 16.18 -8.38
C SER A 50 6.99 15.99 -9.26
N ASP A 51 6.98 16.56 -10.50
CA ASP A 51 5.86 16.39 -11.44
C ASP A 51 5.70 14.92 -11.86
N THR A 52 6.26 14.01 -11.09
CA THR A 52 6.28 12.56 -11.31
C THR A 52 5.23 11.90 -10.45
N VAL A 53 4.31 11.21 -11.09
CA VAL A 53 3.28 10.38 -10.44
C VAL A 53 3.82 8.95 -10.30
N THR A 54 3.80 8.40 -9.10
CA THR A 54 4.18 7.02 -8.82
C THR A 54 2.95 6.13 -8.80
N VAL A 55 2.86 5.17 -9.72
CA VAL A 55 1.79 4.19 -9.78
C VAL A 55 2.25 2.87 -9.17
N GLY A 56 1.61 2.44 -8.10
CA GLY A 56 1.91 1.19 -7.40
C GLY A 56 0.99 0.03 -7.77
N SER A 57 1.34 -1.18 -7.35
CA SER A 57 0.48 -2.36 -7.46
C SER A 57 0.61 -3.30 -6.27
N ALA A 58 -0.39 -4.17 -6.08
CA ALA A 58 -0.24 -5.38 -5.29
C ALA A 58 0.79 -6.35 -5.91
N ASP A 59 1.09 -7.45 -5.22
CA ASP A 59 2.15 -8.40 -5.60
C ASP A 59 1.70 -9.53 -6.56
N PHE A 60 0.47 -9.50 -7.06
CA PHE A 60 -0.02 -10.48 -8.03
C PHE A 60 -0.07 -9.90 -9.47
N PRO A 61 0.06 -10.77 -10.50
CA PRO A 61 0.27 -10.34 -11.88
C PRO A 61 -0.79 -9.41 -12.45
N GLU A 62 -2.08 -9.65 -12.16
CA GLU A 62 -3.17 -8.81 -12.67
C GLU A 62 -3.05 -7.37 -12.19
N SER A 63 -2.84 -7.16 -10.88
CA SER A 63 -2.66 -5.82 -10.31
C SER A 63 -1.47 -5.09 -10.93
N GLN A 64 -0.37 -5.80 -11.18
CA GLN A 64 0.82 -5.24 -11.85
C GLN A 64 0.52 -4.82 -13.29
N ILE A 65 -0.23 -5.63 -14.04
CA ILE A 65 -0.65 -5.31 -15.41
C ILE A 65 -1.56 -4.09 -15.42
N ILE A 66 -2.54 -4.02 -14.52
CA ILE A 66 -3.45 -2.88 -14.43
C ILE A 66 -2.69 -1.60 -14.08
N ALA A 67 -1.74 -1.66 -13.13
CA ALA A 67 -0.89 -0.52 -12.79
C ALA A 67 -0.08 -0.01 -13.98
N GLU A 68 0.49 -0.90 -14.80
CA GLU A 68 1.21 -0.51 -16.02
C GLU A 68 0.26 0.09 -17.10
N LEU A 69 -0.99 -0.37 -17.18
CA LEU A 69 -1.99 0.26 -18.05
C LEU A 69 -2.31 1.68 -17.59
N TYR A 70 -2.52 1.91 -16.29
CA TYR A 70 -2.71 3.26 -15.73
C TYR A 70 -1.50 4.14 -15.99
N ALA A 71 -0.29 3.63 -15.74
CA ALA A 71 0.95 4.35 -16.00
C ALA A 71 1.09 4.72 -17.49
N GLY A 72 0.72 3.81 -18.40
CA GLY A 72 0.71 4.06 -19.84
C GLY A 72 -0.22 5.19 -20.21
N VAL A 73 -1.47 5.17 -19.74
CA VAL A 73 -2.46 6.23 -20.02
C VAL A 73 -1.99 7.59 -19.48
N LEU A 74 -1.41 7.64 -18.28
CA LEU A 74 -0.88 8.87 -17.72
C LEU A 74 0.31 9.41 -18.54
N ARG A 75 1.23 8.53 -18.99
CA ARG A 75 2.35 8.91 -19.85
C ARG A 75 1.86 9.45 -21.20
N ASP A 76 0.85 8.82 -21.80
CA ASP A 76 0.23 9.28 -23.05
C ASP A 76 -0.44 10.64 -22.89
N ALA A 77 -0.93 10.97 -21.68
CA ALA A 77 -1.45 12.28 -21.32
C ALA A 77 -0.34 13.32 -21.01
N GLY A 78 0.95 12.97 -21.11
CA GLY A 78 2.08 13.86 -20.87
C GLY A 78 2.55 13.94 -19.41
N VAL A 79 2.06 13.07 -18.54
CA VAL A 79 2.50 13.00 -17.13
C VAL A 79 3.80 12.20 -17.04
N THR A 80 4.75 12.68 -16.25
CA THR A 80 5.94 11.90 -15.89
C THR A 80 5.52 10.83 -14.88
N VAL A 81 5.76 9.55 -15.20
CA VAL A 81 5.26 8.43 -14.38
C VAL A 81 6.36 7.43 -14.07
N GLU A 82 6.50 7.10 -12.80
CA GLU A 82 7.23 5.94 -12.29
C GLU A 82 6.26 4.83 -11.87
N THR A 83 6.70 3.57 -11.94
CA THR A 83 5.92 2.43 -11.45
C THR A 83 6.62 1.72 -10.30
N LYS A 84 5.86 1.29 -9.31
CA LYS A 84 6.29 0.49 -8.16
C LYS A 84 5.47 -0.80 -8.08
N PRO A 85 5.77 -1.80 -8.91
CA PRO A 85 5.01 -3.05 -8.92
C PRO A 85 5.35 -3.94 -7.72
N GLY A 86 4.41 -4.79 -7.31
CA GLY A 86 4.67 -5.85 -6.33
C GLY A 86 4.91 -5.36 -4.90
N ILE A 87 4.23 -4.32 -4.45
CA ILE A 87 4.42 -3.76 -3.09
C ILE A 87 4.04 -4.77 -2.00
N GLY A 88 3.05 -5.63 -2.27
CA GLY A 88 2.56 -6.60 -1.30
C GLY A 88 1.04 -6.66 -1.22
N ALA A 89 0.52 -7.19 -0.10
CA ALA A 89 -0.91 -7.22 0.20
C ALA A 89 -1.49 -5.81 0.42
N ARG A 90 -2.83 -5.71 0.50
CA ARG A 90 -3.55 -4.42 0.58
C ARG A 90 -3.04 -3.51 1.69
N GLU A 91 -2.69 -4.06 2.83
CA GLU A 91 -2.13 -3.32 3.96
C GLU A 91 -0.87 -2.55 3.57
N ALA A 92 -0.01 -3.17 2.77
CA ALA A 92 1.26 -2.57 2.35
C ALA A 92 1.05 -1.46 1.31
N TYR A 93 0.31 -1.72 0.23
CA TYR A 93 0.15 -0.70 -0.82
C TYR A 93 -0.79 0.45 -0.40
N VAL A 94 -1.82 0.22 0.40
CA VAL A 94 -2.63 1.30 0.99
C VAL A 94 -1.77 2.13 1.95
N GLY A 95 -0.88 1.49 2.72
CA GLY A 95 0.11 2.19 3.55
C GLY A 95 1.00 3.11 2.72
N ALA A 96 1.49 2.62 1.57
CA ALA A 96 2.34 3.38 0.65
C ALA A 96 1.63 4.60 0.01
N VAL A 97 0.31 4.51 -0.23
CA VAL A 97 -0.45 5.69 -0.67
C VAL A 97 -0.63 6.68 0.47
N LYS A 98 -0.88 6.22 1.69
CA LYS A 98 -1.03 7.08 2.88
C LYS A 98 0.23 7.85 3.24
N ASP A 99 1.40 7.24 3.09
CA ASP A 99 2.68 7.87 3.40
C ASP A 99 3.26 8.69 2.22
N GLY A 100 2.57 8.69 1.07
CA GLY A 100 2.96 9.45 -0.12
C GLY A 100 4.14 8.84 -0.90
N SER A 101 4.54 7.60 -0.61
CA SER A 101 5.56 6.89 -1.39
C SER A 101 5.02 6.32 -2.70
N VAL A 102 3.71 6.33 -2.86
CA VAL A 102 2.93 5.99 -4.06
C VAL A 102 1.75 6.95 -4.14
N ASP A 103 1.45 7.44 -5.34
CA ASP A 103 0.36 8.39 -5.57
C ASP A 103 -0.95 7.71 -5.97
N VAL A 104 -0.85 6.61 -6.74
CA VAL A 104 -2.01 5.90 -7.31
C VAL A 104 -1.79 4.40 -7.25
N VAL A 105 -2.84 3.67 -6.87
CA VAL A 105 -2.89 2.20 -6.96
C VAL A 105 -4.24 1.76 -7.52
N PRO A 106 -4.29 0.77 -8.43
CA PRO A 106 -5.53 0.09 -8.77
C PRO A 106 -5.94 -0.85 -7.64
N ASP A 107 -7.23 -0.85 -7.30
CA ASP A 107 -7.78 -1.78 -6.31
C ASP A 107 -9.21 -2.21 -6.68
N TYR A 108 -9.70 -3.23 -6.03
CA TYR A 108 -11.04 -3.80 -6.18
C TYR A 108 -11.97 -3.16 -5.17
N SER A 109 -12.91 -2.38 -5.64
CA SER A 109 -13.74 -1.47 -4.84
C SER A 109 -14.46 -2.17 -3.67
N GLY A 110 -15.01 -3.37 -3.88
CA GLY A 110 -15.71 -4.12 -2.83
C GLY A 110 -14.77 -4.58 -1.72
N ASN A 111 -13.60 -5.12 -2.10
CA ASN A 111 -12.61 -5.58 -1.14
C ASN A 111 -11.93 -4.42 -0.41
N LEU A 112 -11.74 -3.28 -1.08
CA LEU A 112 -11.23 -2.07 -0.46
C LEU A 112 -12.23 -1.47 0.53
N LEU A 113 -13.53 -1.50 0.21
CA LEU A 113 -14.56 -1.06 1.14
C LEU A 113 -14.54 -1.90 2.43
N LEU A 114 -14.52 -3.23 2.33
CA LEU A 114 -14.46 -4.12 3.49
C LEU A 114 -13.13 -4.03 4.26
N PHE A 115 -12.06 -3.59 3.61
CA PHE A 115 -10.80 -3.28 4.28
C PHE A 115 -10.89 -1.97 5.09
N ALA A 116 -11.54 -0.96 4.53
CA ALA A 116 -11.70 0.36 5.16
C ALA A 116 -12.77 0.35 6.26
N ASP A 117 -13.85 -0.39 6.04
CA ASP A 117 -15.00 -0.57 6.94
C ASP A 117 -15.43 -2.04 6.95
N LYS A 118 -15.07 -2.75 7.99
CA LYS A 118 -15.37 -4.20 8.13
C LYS A 118 -16.85 -4.49 8.30
N ASP A 119 -17.63 -3.52 8.72
CA ASP A 119 -19.07 -3.62 8.98
C ASP A 119 -19.91 -3.17 7.77
N ALA A 120 -19.27 -2.80 6.67
CA ALA A 120 -19.95 -2.36 5.45
C ALA A 120 -20.92 -3.44 4.92
N GLN A 121 -22.15 -3.05 4.64
CA GLN A 121 -23.21 -3.95 4.14
C GLN A 121 -23.45 -3.78 2.62
N ALA A 122 -22.73 -2.89 1.96
CA ALA A 122 -22.88 -2.66 0.52
C ALA A 122 -22.47 -3.90 -0.27
N ALA A 123 -23.36 -4.41 -1.11
CA ALA A 123 -23.14 -5.65 -1.87
C ALA A 123 -23.17 -5.44 -3.40
N SER A 124 -23.92 -4.44 -3.88
CA SER A 124 -23.93 -4.08 -5.30
C SER A 124 -22.81 -3.10 -5.66
N ALA A 125 -22.39 -3.08 -6.92
CA ALA A 125 -21.38 -2.15 -7.41
C ALA A 125 -21.79 -0.67 -7.17
N GLU A 126 -23.08 -0.35 -7.28
CA GLU A 126 -23.62 0.98 -7.04
C GLU A 126 -23.54 1.37 -5.55
N GLU A 127 -23.93 0.47 -4.65
CA GLU A 127 -23.84 0.70 -3.20
C GLU A 127 -22.39 0.85 -2.75
N ILE A 128 -21.48 0.02 -3.28
CA ILE A 128 -20.04 0.09 -3.01
C ILE A 128 -19.48 1.42 -3.48
N ALA A 129 -19.75 1.83 -4.72
CA ALA A 129 -19.27 3.09 -5.28
C ALA A 129 -19.76 4.31 -4.45
N LYS A 130 -20.94 4.23 -3.86
CA LYS A 130 -21.49 5.27 -2.99
C LYS A 130 -20.86 5.29 -1.60
N ALA A 131 -20.54 4.12 -1.02
CA ALA A 131 -20.04 3.99 0.34
C ALA A 131 -18.52 4.23 0.42
N LEU A 132 -17.77 3.78 -0.58
CA LEU A 132 -16.31 3.74 -0.56
C LEU A 132 -15.65 5.12 -0.35
N PRO A 133 -16.09 6.23 -1.00
CA PRO A 133 -15.48 7.53 -0.76
C PRO A 133 -15.49 7.95 0.71
N GLY A 134 -16.64 7.80 1.39
CA GLY A 134 -16.76 8.15 2.80
C GLY A 134 -15.90 7.27 3.73
N ALA A 135 -15.77 5.98 3.41
CA ALA A 135 -14.92 5.07 4.18
C ALA A 135 -13.43 5.41 4.05
N LEU A 136 -13.00 5.95 2.91
CA LEU A 136 -11.61 6.32 2.65
C LEU A 136 -11.24 7.73 3.11
N GLU A 137 -12.18 8.68 3.08
CA GLU A 137 -11.96 10.07 3.48
C GLU A 137 -11.38 10.18 4.90
N SER A 138 -11.91 9.40 5.84
CA SER A 138 -11.41 9.35 7.22
C SER A 138 -9.95 8.87 7.33
N GLN A 139 -9.44 8.26 6.29
CA GLN A 139 -8.06 7.75 6.19
C GLN A 139 -7.14 8.67 5.37
N GLY A 140 -7.65 9.82 4.92
CA GLY A 140 -6.92 10.79 4.08
C GLY A 140 -6.72 10.30 2.65
N LEU A 141 -7.55 9.36 2.18
CA LEU A 141 -7.50 8.79 0.84
C LEU A 141 -8.71 9.24 0.02
N SER A 142 -8.53 9.30 -1.29
CA SER A 142 -9.61 9.53 -2.24
C SER A 142 -9.69 8.36 -3.23
N VAL A 143 -10.86 8.17 -3.82
CA VAL A 143 -11.10 7.17 -4.86
C VAL A 143 -11.62 7.85 -6.11
N LEU A 144 -11.14 7.39 -7.27
CA LEU A 144 -11.64 7.80 -8.57
C LEU A 144 -12.84 6.94 -8.97
N ASP A 145 -13.55 7.34 -10.03
CA ASP A 145 -14.67 6.58 -10.56
C ASP A 145 -14.24 5.14 -10.91
N ALA A 146 -15.08 4.19 -10.51
CA ALA A 146 -14.81 2.78 -10.78
C ALA A 146 -14.88 2.48 -12.29
N SER A 147 -14.01 1.59 -12.73
CA SER A 147 -14.11 0.99 -14.07
C SER A 147 -15.44 0.25 -14.21
N LYS A 148 -15.91 0.13 -15.47
CA LYS A 148 -17.07 -0.73 -15.80
C LYS A 148 -16.72 -2.22 -15.83
N ALA A 149 -15.41 -2.56 -15.86
CA ALA A 149 -14.97 -3.94 -15.75
C ALA A 149 -15.24 -4.45 -14.32
N GLU A 150 -15.73 -5.66 -14.24
CA GLU A 150 -15.96 -6.36 -12.97
C GLU A 150 -15.04 -7.56 -12.87
N ASP A 151 -14.41 -7.70 -11.71
CA ASP A 151 -13.73 -8.91 -11.27
C ASP A 151 -14.17 -9.21 -9.85
N LYS A 152 -14.59 -10.45 -9.59
CA LYS A 152 -15.18 -10.87 -8.31
C LYS A 152 -14.48 -12.11 -7.81
N ASP A 153 -14.16 -12.10 -6.51
CA ASP A 153 -13.68 -13.29 -5.84
C ASP A 153 -14.67 -14.44 -5.98
N ALA A 154 -14.18 -15.64 -6.25
CA ALA A 154 -14.98 -16.84 -6.36
C ALA A 154 -14.30 -18.02 -5.66
N LEU A 155 -15.12 -18.87 -5.06
CA LEU A 155 -14.67 -20.17 -4.58
C LEU A 155 -14.66 -21.16 -5.76
N VAL A 156 -13.49 -21.71 -6.04
CA VAL A 156 -13.29 -22.62 -7.16
C VAL A 156 -13.01 -24.03 -6.65
N VAL A 157 -13.70 -25.00 -7.22
CA VAL A 157 -13.47 -26.44 -7.00
C VAL A 157 -13.30 -27.15 -8.34
N THR A 158 -12.66 -28.31 -8.34
CA THR A 158 -12.62 -29.14 -9.53
C THR A 158 -14.01 -29.70 -9.85
N GLN A 159 -14.27 -29.98 -11.12
CA GLN A 159 -15.51 -30.63 -11.52
C GLN A 159 -15.76 -31.95 -10.75
N ALA A 160 -14.73 -32.76 -10.59
CA ALA A 160 -14.81 -34.00 -9.82
C ALA A 160 -15.22 -33.77 -8.36
N THR A 161 -14.73 -32.69 -7.72
CA THR A 161 -15.12 -32.33 -6.36
C THR A 161 -16.57 -31.85 -6.32
N ALA A 162 -16.98 -31.01 -7.28
CA ALA A 162 -18.35 -30.53 -7.38
C ALA A 162 -19.34 -31.68 -7.56
N GLU A 163 -19.03 -32.63 -8.45
CA GLU A 163 -19.88 -33.81 -8.70
C GLU A 163 -19.92 -34.74 -7.47
N LYS A 164 -18.77 -35.02 -6.83
CA LYS A 164 -18.68 -35.90 -5.67
C LYS A 164 -19.55 -35.43 -4.52
N TYR A 165 -19.57 -34.13 -4.27
CA TYR A 165 -20.25 -33.52 -3.12
C TYR A 165 -21.55 -32.78 -3.50
N GLY A 166 -21.90 -32.74 -4.79
CA GLY A 166 -23.11 -32.08 -5.29
C GLY A 166 -23.08 -30.55 -5.17
N LEU A 167 -21.88 -29.93 -5.18
CA LEU A 167 -21.69 -28.50 -4.94
C LEU A 167 -22.18 -27.68 -6.14
N LYS A 168 -23.01 -26.68 -5.86
CA LYS A 168 -23.53 -25.71 -6.84
C LYS A 168 -23.39 -24.25 -6.37
N SER A 169 -23.29 -24.06 -5.05
CA SER A 169 -23.20 -22.74 -4.43
C SER A 169 -22.29 -22.79 -3.17
N ALA A 170 -22.02 -21.65 -2.57
CA ALA A 170 -21.25 -21.57 -1.35
C ALA A 170 -21.97 -22.20 -0.14
N GLU A 171 -23.31 -22.17 -0.14
CA GLU A 171 -24.14 -22.77 0.91
C GLU A 171 -23.95 -24.30 0.99
N ASP A 172 -23.72 -24.96 -0.14
CA ASP A 172 -23.53 -26.41 -0.19
C ASP A 172 -22.24 -26.86 0.51
N LEU A 173 -21.28 -25.92 0.68
CA LEU A 173 -20.01 -26.21 1.36
C LEU A 173 -20.19 -26.54 2.84
N SER A 174 -21.21 -25.99 3.51
CA SER A 174 -21.43 -26.16 4.96
C SER A 174 -21.36 -27.61 5.42
N SER A 175 -21.87 -28.55 4.61
CA SER A 175 -21.91 -29.96 4.92
C SER A 175 -20.59 -30.71 4.69
N VAL A 176 -19.64 -30.15 3.92
CA VAL A 176 -18.44 -30.86 3.44
C VAL A 176 -17.13 -30.13 3.71
N CYS A 177 -17.17 -28.91 4.23
CA CYS A 177 -15.96 -28.11 4.49
C CYS A 177 -14.90 -28.87 5.32
N GLY A 178 -15.32 -29.63 6.32
CA GLY A 178 -14.42 -30.41 7.16
C GLY A 178 -13.62 -31.51 6.43
N GLU A 179 -14.01 -31.85 5.20
CA GLU A 179 -13.29 -32.78 4.34
C GLU A 179 -12.36 -32.06 3.34
N LEU A 180 -12.57 -30.77 3.12
CA LEU A 180 -11.90 -29.98 2.10
C LEU A 180 -10.70 -29.19 2.67
N VAL A 181 -9.67 -29.07 1.84
CA VAL A 181 -8.54 -28.17 2.08
C VAL A 181 -8.77 -26.91 1.26
N MET A 182 -8.77 -25.75 1.91
CA MET A 182 -8.85 -24.45 1.26
C MET A 182 -7.44 -23.96 0.92
N ALA A 183 -7.24 -23.40 -0.27
CA ALA A 183 -6.03 -22.69 -0.63
C ALA A 183 -6.36 -21.25 -1.03
N GLY A 184 -5.46 -20.32 -0.74
CA GLY A 184 -5.62 -18.91 -1.07
C GLY A 184 -4.48 -18.07 -0.50
N PRO A 185 -4.43 -16.76 -0.80
CA PRO A 185 -3.42 -15.88 -0.23
C PRO A 185 -3.45 -15.91 1.31
N PRO A 186 -2.30 -15.78 2.00
CA PRO A 186 -2.23 -15.89 3.47
C PRO A 186 -3.23 -15.00 4.21
N GLU A 187 -3.41 -13.77 3.76
CA GLU A 187 -4.32 -12.79 4.34
C GLU A 187 -5.80 -13.17 4.20
N PHE A 188 -6.15 -14.07 3.26
CA PHE A 188 -7.52 -14.55 3.06
C PHE A 188 -8.07 -15.26 4.31
N GLN A 189 -7.20 -15.82 5.16
CA GLN A 189 -7.62 -16.43 6.41
C GLN A 189 -8.39 -15.46 7.32
N GLU A 190 -7.93 -14.20 7.38
CA GLU A 190 -8.41 -13.18 8.31
C GLU A 190 -9.45 -12.22 7.68
N ARG A 191 -9.64 -12.29 6.36
CA ARG A 191 -10.59 -11.41 5.67
C ARG A 191 -12.04 -11.74 6.04
N ALA A 192 -12.89 -10.72 6.16
CA ALA A 192 -14.34 -10.89 6.40
C ALA A 192 -15.05 -11.66 5.26
N TYR A 193 -14.48 -11.65 4.06
CA TYR A 193 -14.92 -12.44 2.89
C TYR A 193 -14.09 -13.70 2.68
N GLY A 194 -13.16 -14.00 3.57
CA GLY A 194 -12.27 -15.16 3.53
C GLY A 194 -12.72 -16.30 4.43
N VAL A 195 -11.75 -17.05 4.95
CA VAL A 195 -12.02 -18.24 5.79
C VAL A 195 -12.85 -17.88 7.02
N SER A 196 -12.55 -16.76 7.68
CA SER A 196 -13.31 -16.28 8.84
C SER A 196 -14.77 -15.99 8.48
N GLY A 197 -15.01 -15.29 7.38
CA GLY A 197 -16.37 -15.00 6.91
C GLY A 197 -17.13 -16.22 6.41
N LEU A 198 -16.45 -17.18 5.78
CA LEU A 198 -17.08 -18.44 5.37
C LEU A 198 -17.52 -19.27 6.57
N LYS A 199 -16.73 -19.25 7.65
CA LYS A 199 -17.14 -19.90 8.91
C LYS A 199 -18.35 -19.21 9.53
N GLU A 200 -18.36 -17.88 9.57
CA GLU A 200 -19.43 -17.10 10.19
C GLU A 200 -20.76 -17.20 9.42
N LYS A 201 -20.70 -17.04 8.09
CA LYS A 201 -21.89 -16.92 7.23
C LYS A 201 -22.45 -18.26 6.76
N TYR A 202 -21.59 -19.26 6.57
CA TYR A 202 -21.95 -20.55 5.99
C TYR A 202 -21.64 -21.73 6.90
N ASP A 203 -21.23 -21.50 8.16
CA ASP A 203 -20.79 -22.54 9.11
C ASP A 203 -19.72 -23.47 8.51
N CYS A 204 -18.87 -22.90 7.62
CA CYS A 204 -17.90 -23.64 6.84
C CYS A 204 -16.53 -23.60 7.53
N SER A 205 -16.15 -24.71 8.16
CA SER A 205 -14.82 -24.90 8.78
C SER A 205 -14.01 -25.89 7.96
N PHE A 206 -13.05 -25.39 7.19
CA PHE A 206 -12.18 -26.26 6.37
C PHE A 206 -11.28 -27.17 7.20
N LYS A 207 -10.93 -28.33 6.65
CA LYS A 207 -9.97 -29.27 7.24
C LYS A 207 -8.61 -28.62 7.50
N SER A 208 -8.13 -27.82 6.59
CA SER A 208 -6.92 -26.99 6.70
C SER A 208 -6.94 -25.90 5.65
N PHE A 209 -6.08 -24.88 5.87
CA PHE A 209 -5.78 -23.84 4.91
C PHE A 209 -4.33 -23.97 4.44
N GLN A 210 -4.10 -23.76 3.14
CA GLN A 210 -2.78 -23.73 2.49
C GLN A 210 -2.62 -22.36 1.81
N PRO A 211 -1.66 -21.55 2.26
CA PRO A 211 -1.35 -20.29 1.63
C PRO A 211 -0.57 -20.47 0.32
#